data_38692905d4e0e373a3086e0c07bd8c8f
#
_entry.id   38692905d4e0e373a3086e0c07bd8c8f
#
_cell.length_a   1.000
_cell.length_b   1.000
_cell.length_c   1.000
_cell.angle_alpha   90.00
_cell.angle_beta   90.00
_cell.angle_gamma   90.00
#
_symmetry.space_group_name_H-M   'P 1'
#
loop_
_entity.id
_entity.type
_entity.pdbx_description
1 polymer ?
#
loop_
_entity_poly.entity_id
_entity_poly.type
_entity_poly.pdbx_seq_one_letter_code
_entity_poly.pdbx_strand_id
1 'polypeptide(L)'
;MFPGRLTYVAHNSAEAQQVGFWNLLDIVTMSSYPPLGAPTDRASWRRAIADEVRALRTLADRHAKPAWLGEIGIRSAADATYKPWESAEERDAPPDPALQEQVLRLWLDAARQGGIDTALVWRWLSDPQGGGPKDTDFTIQNKPAQSLLGLR
;
A
#
# COMPACT_ATOMS: atom_id res chain seq x y z
N MET A 1 20.51 -12.54 21.01
CA MET A 1 19.72 -11.29 20.85
C MET A 1 19.65 -10.96 19.38
N PHE A 2 18.47 -10.63 18.82
CA PHE A 2 18.32 -10.24 17.40
C PHE A 2 18.98 -8.88 17.18
N PRO A 3 19.93 -8.76 16.24
CA PRO A 3 20.70 -7.51 16.07
C PRO A 3 20.04 -6.52 15.10
N GLY A 4 18.91 -6.91 14.49
CA GLY A 4 18.21 -6.09 13.50
C GLY A 4 17.21 -5.11 14.13
N ARG A 5 16.70 -4.20 13.30
CA ARG A 5 15.63 -3.27 13.69
C ARG A 5 14.29 -4.01 13.76
N LEU A 6 13.48 -3.63 14.72
CA LEU A 6 12.19 -4.26 14.97
C LEU A 6 11.05 -3.27 14.68
N THR A 7 9.98 -3.79 14.12
CA THR A 7 8.71 -3.06 13.97
C THR A 7 7.54 -4.00 14.21
N TYR A 8 6.38 -3.41 14.41
CA TYR A 8 5.06 -4.04 14.35
C TYR A 8 4.31 -3.44 13.18
N VAL A 9 3.68 -4.25 12.35
CA VAL A 9 2.85 -3.76 11.25
C VAL A 9 1.40 -3.68 11.73
N ALA A 10 0.96 -2.48 12.09
CA ALA A 10 -0.44 -2.26 12.43
C ALA A 10 -1.32 -2.48 11.18
N HIS A 11 -2.48 -3.08 11.36
CA HIS A 11 -3.38 -3.45 10.27
C HIS A 11 -3.91 -2.24 9.47
N ASN A 12 -4.06 -1.09 10.14
CA ASN A 12 -4.55 0.16 9.53
C ASN A 12 -4.16 1.37 10.41
N SER A 13 -4.49 2.58 9.95
CA SER A 13 -4.20 3.82 10.68
C SER A 13 -4.92 3.90 12.03
N ALA A 14 -6.13 3.34 12.15
CA ALA A 14 -6.89 3.36 13.41
C ALA A 14 -6.21 2.49 14.48
N GLU A 15 -5.79 1.28 14.13
CA GLU A 15 -5.00 0.43 15.03
C GLU A 15 -3.66 1.07 15.37
N ALA A 16 -2.96 1.60 14.37
CA ALA A 16 -1.64 2.22 14.58
C ALA A 16 -1.67 3.33 15.65
N GLN A 17 -2.77 4.11 15.72
CA GLN A 17 -2.97 5.13 16.75
C GLN A 17 -3.18 4.55 18.16
N GLN A 18 -3.62 3.30 18.29
CA GLN A 18 -3.91 2.63 19.55
C GLN A 18 -2.74 1.79 20.08
N VAL A 19 -1.73 1.53 19.26
CA VAL A 19 -0.53 0.78 19.69
C VAL A 19 0.25 1.57 20.75
N GLY A 20 0.28 1.05 21.97
CA GLY A 20 0.93 1.71 23.11
C GLY A 20 2.42 1.42 23.28
N PHE A 21 3.01 0.61 22.40
CA PHE A 21 4.41 0.15 22.53
C PHE A 21 5.34 0.60 21.41
N TRP A 22 4.97 1.63 20.63
CA TRP A 22 5.86 2.18 19.59
C TRP A 22 7.21 2.63 20.12
N ASN A 23 7.28 3.07 21.39
CA ASN A 23 8.53 3.46 22.05
C ASN A 23 9.53 2.28 22.19
N LEU A 24 9.05 1.04 22.21
CA LEU A 24 9.88 -0.18 22.30
C LEU A 24 10.37 -0.68 20.92
N LEU A 25 9.88 -0.11 19.84
CA LEU A 25 10.20 -0.51 18.47
C LEU A 25 11.09 0.54 17.79
N ASP A 26 11.74 0.16 16.70
CA ASP A 26 12.66 1.03 15.95
C ASP A 26 11.95 1.85 14.86
N ILE A 27 10.78 1.40 14.40
CA ILE A 27 10.07 1.95 13.26
C ILE A 27 8.56 1.93 13.54
N VAL A 28 7.85 2.96 13.12
CA VAL A 28 6.38 2.97 13.09
C VAL A 28 5.91 2.50 11.73
N THR A 29 5.10 1.45 11.72
CA THR A 29 4.68 0.79 10.45
C THR A 29 3.19 0.48 10.48
N MET A 30 2.52 0.67 9.35
CA MET A 30 1.14 0.21 9.17
C MET A 30 0.90 -0.30 7.74
N SER A 31 -0.05 -1.22 7.58
CA SER A 31 -0.69 -1.54 6.30
C SER A 31 -1.74 -0.48 5.98
N SER A 32 -2.00 -0.21 4.71
CA SER A 32 -2.98 0.80 4.34
C SER A 32 -3.72 0.49 3.05
N TYR A 33 -5.05 0.33 3.19
CA TYR A 33 -5.99 0.04 2.12
C TYR A 33 -7.28 0.88 2.28
N PRO A 34 -7.19 2.22 2.31
CA PRO A 34 -8.37 3.04 2.48
C PRO A 34 -9.31 2.92 1.28
N PRO A 35 -10.65 2.97 1.47
CA PRO A 35 -11.58 3.13 0.36
C PRO A 35 -11.22 4.38 -0.45
N LEU A 36 -11.05 4.23 -1.76
CA LEU A 36 -10.67 5.33 -2.65
C LEU A 36 -11.88 5.98 -3.32
N GLY A 37 -13.04 5.31 -3.29
CA GLY A 37 -14.27 5.79 -3.93
C GLY A 37 -14.39 5.36 -5.39
N ALA A 38 -15.14 6.14 -6.18
CA ALA A 38 -15.43 5.78 -7.56
C ALA A 38 -14.17 5.64 -8.43
N PRO A 39 -14.12 4.67 -9.37
CA PRO A 39 -12.97 4.40 -10.22
C PRO A 39 -12.53 5.60 -11.09
N THR A 40 -13.40 6.58 -11.28
CA THR A 40 -13.14 7.79 -12.06
C THR A 40 -12.77 9.01 -11.20
N ASP A 41 -12.95 8.94 -9.88
CA ASP A 41 -12.69 10.08 -8.97
C ASP A 41 -11.25 10.06 -8.42
N ARG A 42 -10.31 10.41 -9.28
CA ARG A 42 -8.88 10.50 -8.90
C ARG A 42 -8.58 11.55 -7.82
N ALA A 43 -9.44 12.54 -7.65
CA ALA A 43 -9.26 13.53 -6.59
C ALA A 43 -9.55 12.90 -5.22
N SER A 44 -10.57 12.04 -5.13
CA SER A 44 -10.85 11.25 -3.93
C SER A 44 -9.69 10.30 -3.60
N TRP A 45 -9.13 9.60 -4.60
CA TRP A 45 -7.98 8.72 -4.39
C TRP A 45 -6.78 9.45 -3.78
N ARG A 46 -6.43 10.61 -4.37
CA ARG A 46 -5.31 11.41 -3.86
C ARG A 46 -5.54 11.87 -2.42
N ARG A 47 -6.76 12.30 -2.09
CA ARG A 47 -7.09 12.72 -0.71
C ARG A 47 -6.94 11.56 0.26
N ALA A 48 -7.59 10.43 -0.02
CA ALA A 48 -7.56 9.26 0.87
C ALA A 48 -6.12 8.78 1.11
N ILE A 49 -5.32 8.65 0.05
CA ILE A 49 -3.91 8.24 0.15
C ILE A 49 -3.07 9.28 0.92
N ALA A 50 -3.25 10.57 0.64
CA ALA A 50 -2.51 11.62 1.33
C ALA A 50 -2.86 11.70 2.82
N ASP A 51 -4.12 11.42 3.19
CA ASP A 51 -4.56 11.40 4.58
C ASP A 51 -3.91 10.25 5.35
N GLU A 52 -3.82 9.05 4.77
CA GLU A 52 -3.12 7.90 5.37
C GLU A 52 -1.62 8.17 5.55
N VAL A 53 -0.95 8.68 4.53
CA VAL A 53 0.48 9.04 4.60
C VAL A 53 0.73 10.09 5.69
N ARG A 54 -0.14 11.09 5.78
CA ARG A 54 -0.06 12.14 6.82
C ARG A 54 -0.28 11.56 8.21
N ALA A 55 -1.26 10.67 8.39
CA ALA A 55 -1.53 10.01 9.66
C ALA A 55 -0.33 9.20 10.14
N LEU A 56 0.28 8.41 9.26
CA LEU A 56 1.47 7.63 9.54
C LEU A 56 2.66 8.54 9.90
N ARG A 57 2.93 9.58 9.10
CA ARG A 57 4.05 10.50 9.37
C ARG A 57 3.87 11.20 10.72
N THR A 58 2.68 11.72 10.98
CA THR A 58 2.37 12.38 12.26
C THR A 58 2.57 11.45 13.45
N LEU A 59 2.17 10.18 13.33
CA LEU A 59 2.38 9.19 14.38
C LEU A 59 3.88 8.90 14.59
N ALA A 60 4.62 8.69 13.52
CA ALA A 60 6.05 8.43 13.58
C ALA A 60 6.84 9.62 14.18
N ASP A 61 6.45 10.86 13.86
CA ASP A 61 7.05 12.08 14.42
C ASP A 61 6.83 12.19 15.93
N ARG A 62 5.64 11.82 16.44
CA ARG A 62 5.36 11.79 17.89
C ARG A 62 6.31 10.85 18.63
N HIS A 63 6.77 9.80 18.00
CA HIS A 63 7.67 8.81 18.57
C HIS A 63 9.14 9.04 18.16
N ALA A 64 9.44 10.08 17.36
CA ALA A 64 10.76 10.37 16.81
C ALA A 64 11.36 9.16 16.06
N LYS A 65 10.56 8.48 15.23
CA LYS A 65 10.94 7.25 14.52
C LYS A 65 10.75 7.37 13.01
N PRO A 66 11.46 6.55 12.23
CA PRO A 66 11.17 6.34 10.82
C PRO A 66 9.73 5.83 10.61
N ALA A 67 9.16 6.12 9.45
CA ALA A 67 7.81 5.70 9.06
C ALA A 67 7.86 4.76 7.86
N TRP A 68 7.23 3.59 7.99
CA TRP A 68 7.11 2.63 6.88
C TRP A 68 5.65 2.31 6.56
N LEU A 69 5.31 2.31 5.29
CA LEU A 69 4.11 1.65 4.78
C LEU A 69 4.45 0.16 4.65
N GLY A 70 4.02 -0.63 5.64
CA GLY A 70 4.33 -2.05 5.74
C GLY A 70 3.61 -2.89 4.70
N GLU A 71 2.49 -2.38 4.19
CA GLU A 71 1.78 -2.98 3.09
C GLU A 71 0.87 -1.96 2.41
N ILE A 72 1.03 -1.80 1.11
CA ILE A 72 0.11 -1.07 0.23
C ILE A 72 -0.15 -1.91 -1.02
N GLY A 73 -1.33 -1.80 -1.57
CA GLY A 73 -1.68 -2.54 -2.78
C GLY A 73 -3.05 -2.19 -3.29
N ILE A 74 -3.37 -2.71 -4.45
CA ILE A 74 -4.71 -2.76 -5.03
C ILE A 74 -4.73 -3.85 -6.10
N ARG A 75 -5.85 -4.54 -6.22
CA ARG A 75 -6.04 -5.50 -7.29
C ARG A 75 -6.03 -4.84 -8.68
N SER A 76 -5.58 -5.56 -9.68
CA SER A 76 -5.73 -5.16 -11.09
C SER A 76 -7.11 -5.54 -11.64
N ALA A 77 -8.15 -5.10 -10.95
CA ALA A 77 -9.54 -5.47 -11.23
C ALA A 77 -10.43 -4.22 -11.28
N ALA A 78 -11.45 -4.26 -12.14
CA ALA A 78 -12.44 -3.19 -12.22
C ALA A 78 -13.09 -2.96 -10.84
N ASP A 79 -13.36 -1.69 -10.53
CA ASP A 79 -13.98 -1.25 -9.28
C ASP A 79 -13.21 -1.58 -7.97
N ALA A 80 -11.94 -2.00 -8.06
CA ALA A 80 -11.11 -2.31 -6.89
C ALA A 80 -10.94 -1.12 -5.93
N THR A 81 -11.18 0.10 -6.38
CA THR A 81 -11.08 1.32 -5.57
C THR A 81 -12.14 1.45 -4.47
N TYR A 82 -13.27 0.76 -4.59
CA TYR A 82 -14.31 0.77 -3.54
C TYR A 82 -13.88 -0.02 -2.30
N LYS A 83 -13.21 -1.17 -2.52
CA LYS A 83 -12.72 -2.05 -1.46
C LYS A 83 -11.30 -2.51 -1.78
N PRO A 84 -10.28 -1.65 -1.61
CA PRO A 84 -8.92 -1.96 -2.02
C PRO A 84 -8.29 -3.18 -1.34
N TRP A 85 -8.85 -3.61 -0.19
CA TRP A 85 -8.42 -4.79 0.58
C TRP A 85 -9.02 -6.11 0.09
N GLU A 86 -10.07 -6.07 -0.77
CA GLU A 86 -10.82 -7.25 -1.21
C GLU A 86 -9.94 -8.16 -2.08
N SER A 87 -9.91 -9.46 -1.78
CA SER A 87 -9.13 -10.42 -2.54
C SER A 87 -9.82 -10.89 -3.83
N ALA A 88 -9.07 -11.57 -4.71
CA ALA A 88 -9.61 -12.08 -5.96
C ALA A 88 -10.65 -13.20 -5.72
N GLU A 89 -10.51 -13.94 -4.64
CA GLU A 89 -11.42 -15.01 -4.23
C GLU A 89 -12.75 -14.49 -3.70
N GLU A 90 -12.76 -13.25 -3.18
CA GLU A 90 -13.98 -12.64 -2.62
C GLU A 90 -14.89 -12.04 -3.68
N ARG A 91 -14.31 -11.60 -4.80
CA ARG A 91 -15.11 -10.99 -5.89
C ARG A 91 -14.44 -11.18 -7.24
N ASP A 92 -15.16 -11.81 -8.15
CA ASP A 92 -14.79 -11.82 -9.56
C ASP A 92 -15.04 -10.45 -10.21
N ALA A 93 -14.11 -10.00 -11.04
CA ALA A 93 -14.18 -8.73 -11.75
C ALA A 93 -13.30 -8.75 -13.01
N PRO A 94 -13.65 -7.98 -14.05
CA PRO A 94 -12.81 -7.82 -15.22
C PRO A 94 -11.41 -7.26 -14.86
N PRO A 95 -10.34 -7.69 -15.56
CA PRO A 95 -9.00 -7.14 -15.33
C PRO A 95 -8.93 -5.64 -15.66
N ASP A 96 -8.28 -4.87 -14.79
CA ASP A 96 -7.94 -3.47 -15.01
C ASP A 96 -6.52 -3.16 -14.49
N PRO A 97 -5.48 -3.60 -15.21
CA PRO A 97 -4.09 -3.33 -14.81
C PRO A 97 -3.70 -1.84 -14.88
N ALA A 98 -4.43 -1.03 -15.66
CA ALA A 98 -4.19 0.40 -15.72
C ALA A 98 -4.66 1.11 -14.43
N LEU A 99 -5.77 0.68 -13.84
CA LEU A 99 -6.23 1.16 -12.53
C LEU A 99 -5.19 0.84 -11.45
N GLN A 100 -4.68 -0.39 -11.43
CA GLN A 100 -3.64 -0.80 -10.48
C GLN A 100 -2.39 0.09 -10.57
N GLU A 101 -1.88 0.33 -11.78
CA GLU A 101 -0.72 1.19 -12.01
C GLU A 101 -0.98 2.61 -11.51
N GLN A 102 -2.14 3.19 -11.84
CA GLN A 102 -2.47 4.56 -11.45
C GLN A 102 -2.54 4.74 -9.93
N VAL A 103 -3.19 3.82 -9.22
CA VAL A 103 -3.30 3.88 -7.76
C VAL A 103 -1.94 3.68 -7.09
N LEU A 104 -1.15 2.70 -7.53
CA LEU A 104 0.19 2.47 -6.97
C LEU A 104 1.13 3.65 -7.23
N ARG A 105 1.05 4.29 -8.39
CA ARG A 105 1.80 5.53 -8.67
C ARG A 105 1.46 6.62 -7.66
N LEU A 106 0.16 6.82 -7.36
CA LEU A 106 -0.26 7.79 -6.35
C LEU A 106 0.28 7.46 -4.95
N TRP A 107 0.28 6.17 -4.56
CA TRP A 107 0.86 5.73 -3.30
C TRP A 107 2.35 6.04 -3.21
N LEU A 108 3.14 5.67 -4.23
CA LEU A 108 4.59 5.89 -4.25
C LEU A 108 4.95 7.38 -4.27
N ASP A 109 4.19 8.18 -5.00
CA ASP A 109 4.37 9.64 -5.04
C ASP A 109 4.02 10.28 -3.69
N ALA A 110 2.90 9.89 -3.08
CA ALA A 110 2.50 10.39 -1.76
C ALA A 110 3.50 9.98 -0.66
N ALA A 111 3.96 8.73 -0.67
CA ALA A 111 4.98 8.24 0.26
C ALA A 111 6.27 9.07 0.17
N ARG A 112 6.76 9.31 -1.06
CA ARG A 112 7.95 10.13 -1.29
C ARG A 112 7.76 11.57 -0.81
N GLN A 113 6.62 12.20 -1.14
CA GLN A 113 6.32 13.57 -0.72
C GLN A 113 6.10 13.70 0.79
N GLY A 114 5.54 12.66 1.42
CA GLY A 114 5.30 12.61 2.85
C GLY A 114 6.50 12.18 3.70
N GLY A 115 7.66 11.95 3.10
CA GLY A 115 8.86 11.52 3.82
C GLY A 115 8.72 10.14 4.46
N ILE A 116 8.05 9.21 3.77
CA ILE A 116 7.99 7.81 4.18
C ILE A 116 9.26 7.10 3.73
N ASP A 117 9.96 6.47 4.66
CA ASP A 117 11.28 5.88 4.43
C ASP A 117 11.22 4.60 3.58
N THR A 118 10.14 3.84 3.70
CA THR A 118 9.96 2.57 2.97
C THR A 118 8.49 2.30 2.71
N ALA A 119 8.17 1.81 1.52
CA ALA A 119 6.86 1.30 1.17
C ALA A 119 6.98 -0.10 0.57
N LEU A 120 6.27 -1.06 1.14
CA LEU A 120 6.23 -2.45 0.67
C LEU A 120 4.94 -2.65 -0.13
N VAL A 121 5.11 -3.08 -1.38
CA VAL A 121 3.97 -3.30 -2.29
C VAL A 121 3.50 -4.73 -2.18
N TRP A 122 2.26 -4.93 -1.84
CA TRP A 122 1.57 -6.20 -1.88
C TRP A 122 0.96 -6.43 -3.28
N ARG A 123 1.37 -7.48 -4.03
CA ARG A 123 2.36 -8.47 -3.64
C ARG A 123 3.31 -8.83 -4.81
N TRP A 124 4.34 -9.59 -4.50
CA TRP A 124 5.22 -10.22 -5.47
C TRP A 124 5.19 -11.74 -5.26
N LEU A 125 5.02 -12.49 -6.35
CA LEU A 125 5.03 -13.96 -6.32
C LEU A 125 6.44 -14.49 -6.64
N SER A 126 6.79 -15.64 -6.07
CA SER A 126 8.05 -16.32 -6.38
C SER A 126 8.09 -16.91 -7.80
N ASP A 127 6.93 -17.16 -8.41
CA ASP A 127 6.83 -17.58 -9.80
C ASP A 127 7.07 -16.39 -10.75
N PRO A 128 8.12 -16.38 -11.58
CA PRO A 128 8.38 -15.30 -12.52
C PRO A 128 7.33 -15.17 -13.63
N GLN A 129 6.51 -16.20 -13.86
CA GLN A 129 5.39 -16.18 -14.80
C GLN A 129 4.08 -15.71 -14.14
N GLY A 130 4.08 -15.44 -12.84
CA GLY A 130 2.90 -14.98 -12.12
C GLY A 130 2.40 -13.62 -12.61
N GLY A 131 1.12 -13.37 -12.42
CA GLY A 131 0.48 -12.12 -12.85
C GLY A 131 0.12 -12.08 -14.33
N GLY A 132 0.45 -10.97 -15.00
CA GLY A 132 0.12 -10.73 -16.40
C GLY A 132 -1.21 -9.99 -16.60
N PRO A 133 -1.52 -9.60 -17.87
CA PRO A 133 -2.58 -8.64 -18.17
C PRO A 133 -4.01 -9.13 -17.88
N LYS A 134 -4.21 -10.43 -17.74
CA LYS A 134 -5.52 -11.04 -17.42
C LYS A 134 -5.68 -11.37 -15.93
N ASP A 135 -4.60 -11.29 -15.17
CA ASP A 135 -4.65 -11.52 -13.73
C ASP A 135 -5.32 -10.34 -13.03
N THR A 136 -6.25 -10.63 -12.11
CA THR A 136 -7.04 -9.62 -11.38
C THR A 136 -6.61 -9.44 -9.93
N ASP A 137 -5.53 -10.11 -9.53
CA ASP A 137 -5.01 -10.09 -8.17
C ASP A 137 -4.05 -8.90 -7.93
N PHE A 138 -3.53 -8.81 -6.71
CA PHE A 138 -2.64 -7.76 -6.23
C PHE A 138 -1.25 -7.79 -6.89
N THR A 139 -0.77 -8.96 -7.35
CA THR A 139 0.57 -9.01 -7.93
C THR A 139 0.74 -8.01 -9.06
N ILE A 140 1.87 -7.33 -9.06
CA ILE A 140 2.23 -6.34 -10.08
C ILE A 140 3.06 -6.95 -11.22
N GLN A 141 3.46 -8.22 -11.06
CA GLN A 141 4.33 -8.91 -12.01
C GLN A 141 3.68 -9.03 -13.38
N ASN A 142 4.47 -8.79 -14.43
CA ASN A 142 4.04 -8.85 -15.83
C ASN A 142 2.85 -7.94 -16.16
N LYS A 143 2.69 -6.86 -15.39
CA LYS A 143 1.69 -5.80 -15.55
C LYS A 143 2.36 -4.42 -15.63
N PRO A 144 1.69 -3.35 -16.12
CA PRO A 144 2.25 -2.00 -16.20
C PRO A 144 2.83 -1.49 -14.88
N ALA A 145 2.19 -1.81 -13.77
CA ALA A 145 2.62 -1.39 -12.43
C ALA A 145 4.02 -1.90 -12.04
N GLN A 146 4.52 -3.00 -12.62
CA GLN A 146 5.87 -3.49 -12.36
C GLN A 146 6.95 -2.45 -12.63
N SER A 147 6.77 -1.62 -13.66
CA SER A 147 7.73 -0.59 -14.04
C SER A 147 7.93 0.49 -12.97
N LEU A 148 6.96 0.66 -12.07
CA LEU A 148 7.02 1.67 -10.99
C LEU A 148 8.10 1.38 -9.97
N LEU A 149 8.51 0.11 -9.82
CA LEU A 149 9.54 -0.31 -8.87
C LEU A 149 10.95 -0.35 -9.51
N GLY A 150 11.11 0.13 -10.75
CA GLY A 150 12.38 0.05 -11.47
C GLY A 150 12.81 -1.37 -11.84
N LEU A 151 11.93 -2.33 -11.72
CA LEU A 151 12.15 -3.74 -12.09
C LEU A 151 11.88 -3.91 -13.57
N ARG A 152 12.87 -4.44 -14.33
CA ARG A 152 12.79 -4.74 -15.75
C ARG A 152 12.78 -6.24 -15.98
#